data_ca8a91a3e702792a650779be3747218c
#
_entry.id   ca8a91a3e702792a650779be3747218c
#
_cell.length_a   1.000
_cell.length_b   1.000
_cell.length_c   1.000
_cell.angle_alpha   90.00
_cell.angle_beta   90.00
_cell.angle_gamma   90.00
#
_symmetry.space_group_name_H-M   'P 1'
#
loop_
_entity.id
_entity.type
_entity.pdbx_description
1 polymer ?
#
loop_
_entity_poly.entity_id
_entity_poly.type
_entity_poly.pdbx_seq_one_letter_code
_entity_poly.pdbx_strand_id
1 'polypeptide(L)'
;MDLMSKNNNPKTAIIGGGAAGFFLAINLKELSPEMDVTIFERSRHPLAKVEISGGGRCNCTNSFEGIKDLKSVYPRGHRLMKRLFHGFNHQDAYEWFERHGVKLMTQSDHCVFPEVQDSHAIINMFMHEIHRHNIKLEIGKGINSLDLLDDYDYIVVTTGGTPRIEPYQWLKDLGHTIELPVPSLFSLSIADPNLNKLMGIVCENAVVHLEGTKYREQGTLLITHWGVSGPAVLRLSSHAARYLHDVNYKSSLCLNWTGKLEAEVRQSLMEMAISHPNKVVRGNTMFGISQRLWDYLTAKSLGNQPSIRWCELGKKHANKLISNLVNDVLPIKGRAPFKDEFVTCGGISLKDIDQNTLESKVRPNMFFAGEVLDIDGITGGFNFQAAWTTAFNVASTIAKRANANF
;
A
#
# COMPACT_ATOMS: atom_id res chain seq x y z
N MET A 1 27.81 -41.81 34.68
CA MET A 1 26.99 -40.60 34.90
C MET A 1 27.08 -39.82 33.57
N ASP A 2 26.18 -40.14 32.66
CA ASP A 2 26.10 -39.49 31.37
C ASP A 2 25.49 -38.09 31.53
N LEU A 3 26.34 -37.07 31.49
CA LEU A 3 25.91 -35.71 31.20
C LEU A 3 25.64 -35.63 29.70
N MET A 4 24.49 -36.19 29.27
CA MET A 4 23.89 -35.75 28.02
C MET A 4 23.54 -34.29 28.19
N SER A 5 24.39 -33.38 27.70
CA SER A 5 24.03 -32.01 27.46
C SER A 5 22.79 -32.05 26.56
N LYS A 6 21.63 -31.68 27.09
CA LYS A 6 20.47 -31.37 26.25
C LYS A 6 20.92 -30.23 25.34
N ASN A 7 21.28 -30.52 24.10
CA ASN A 7 21.36 -29.54 23.07
C ASN A 7 19.96 -28.94 22.96
N ASN A 8 19.67 -27.90 23.73
CA ASN A 8 18.44 -27.14 23.57
C ASN A 8 18.68 -26.20 22.39
N ASN A 9 18.20 -26.60 21.20
CA ASN A 9 18.19 -25.71 20.07
C ASN A 9 17.48 -24.40 20.44
N PRO A 10 18.01 -23.24 20.01
CA PRO A 10 17.33 -21.97 20.24
C PRO A 10 15.94 -21.98 19.59
N LYS A 11 14.96 -21.43 20.32
CA LYS A 11 13.54 -21.43 19.90
C LYS A 11 13.07 -20.03 19.54
N THR A 12 12.44 -19.92 18.39
CA THR A 12 11.84 -18.66 17.92
C THR A 12 10.34 -18.80 17.73
N ALA A 13 9.57 -17.94 18.43
CA ALA A 13 8.14 -17.77 18.22
C ALA A 13 7.89 -16.61 17.24
N ILE A 14 7.16 -16.87 16.16
CA ILE A 14 6.71 -15.86 15.19
C ILE A 14 5.21 -15.68 15.35
N ILE A 15 4.78 -14.48 15.73
CA ILE A 15 3.37 -14.14 15.97
C ILE A 15 2.81 -13.49 14.71
N GLY A 16 2.05 -14.24 13.93
CA GLY A 16 1.42 -13.83 12.68
C GLY A 16 1.89 -14.65 11.48
N GLY A 17 0.99 -15.44 10.92
CA GLY A 17 1.18 -16.29 9.72
C GLY A 17 0.87 -15.56 8.42
N GLY A 18 1.31 -14.30 8.29
CA GLY A 18 1.25 -13.53 7.07
C GLY A 18 2.55 -13.57 6.27
N ALA A 19 2.65 -12.72 5.26
CA ALA A 19 3.81 -12.60 4.37
C ALA A 19 5.14 -12.51 5.13
N ALA A 20 5.26 -11.54 6.03
CA ALA A 20 6.48 -11.33 6.81
C ALA A 20 6.83 -12.54 7.69
N GLY A 21 5.83 -13.17 8.33
CA GLY A 21 6.06 -14.31 9.23
C GLY A 21 6.57 -15.54 8.50
N PHE A 22 5.97 -15.91 7.37
CA PHE A 22 6.44 -17.04 6.56
C PHE A 22 7.83 -16.77 5.98
N PHE A 23 8.04 -15.60 5.39
CA PHE A 23 9.32 -15.22 4.82
C PHE A 23 10.45 -15.24 5.86
N LEU A 24 10.18 -14.68 7.06
CA LEU A 24 11.12 -14.70 8.18
C LEU A 24 11.46 -16.13 8.61
N ALA A 25 10.44 -16.97 8.81
CA ALA A 25 10.62 -18.34 9.28
C ALA A 25 11.53 -19.17 8.35
N ILE A 26 11.31 -19.07 7.04
CA ILE A 26 12.10 -19.77 6.05
C ILE A 26 13.54 -19.27 6.05
N ASN A 27 13.76 -17.96 5.96
CA ASN A 27 15.11 -17.39 5.98
C ASN A 27 15.84 -17.70 7.29
N LEU A 28 15.15 -17.71 8.42
CA LEU A 28 15.76 -18.08 9.71
C LEU A 28 16.25 -19.53 9.72
N LYS A 29 15.46 -20.46 9.17
CA LYS A 29 15.86 -21.88 9.03
C LYS A 29 16.96 -22.09 8.00
N GLU A 30 17.02 -21.29 6.93
CA GLU A 30 18.12 -21.35 5.95
C GLU A 30 19.43 -20.83 6.57
N LEU A 31 19.38 -19.79 7.40
CA LEU A 31 20.54 -19.17 8.03
C LEU A 31 20.98 -19.90 9.33
N SER A 32 20.08 -20.61 10.00
CA SER A 32 20.32 -21.34 11.24
C SER A 32 19.45 -22.62 11.24
N PRO A 33 19.89 -23.71 10.56
CA PRO A 33 19.11 -24.94 10.39
C PRO A 33 18.66 -25.61 11.69
N GLU A 34 19.44 -25.46 12.77
CA GLU A 34 19.14 -26.06 14.09
C GLU A 34 18.08 -25.28 14.88
N MET A 35 17.72 -24.05 14.45
CA MET A 35 16.73 -23.24 15.14
C MET A 35 15.35 -23.90 15.12
N ASP A 36 14.70 -24.01 16.28
CA ASP A 36 13.31 -24.43 16.38
C ASP A 36 12.37 -23.23 16.13
N VAL A 37 11.61 -23.28 15.04
CA VAL A 37 10.75 -22.17 14.62
C VAL A 37 9.28 -22.56 14.67
N THR A 38 8.47 -21.75 15.37
CA THR A 38 7.02 -21.91 15.42
C THR A 38 6.33 -20.63 14.96
N ILE A 39 5.43 -20.73 13.96
CA ILE A 39 4.55 -19.65 13.52
C ILE A 39 3.19 -19.82 14.21
N PHE A 40 2.72 -18.80 14.90
CA PHE A 40 1.40 -18.73 15.50
C PHE A 40 0.49 -17.86 14.65
N GLU A 41 -0.58 -18.42 14.12
CA GLU A 41 -1.56 -17.70 13.31
C GLU A 41 -2.96 -17.80 13.93
N ARG A 42 -3.59 -16.65 14.19
CA ARG A 42 -4.93 -16.59 14.80
C ARG A 42 -6.05 -17.10 13.90
N SER A 43 -5.89 -16.93 12.59
CA SER A 43 -6.85 -17.35 11.58
C SER A 43 -6.69 -18.83 11.25
N ARG A 44 -7.72 -19.42 10.65
CA ARG A 44 -7.60 -20.74 10.02
C ARG A 44 -7.01 -20.66 8.61
N HIS A 45 -6.90 -19.46 8.05
CA HIS A 45 -6.39 -19.18 6.72
C HIS A 45 -5.15 -18.28 6.81
N PRO A 46 -3.93 -18.86 6.90
CA PRO A 46 -2.70 -18.09 6.82
C PRO A 46 -2.54 -17.45 5.44
N LEU A 47 -1.67 -16.42 5.33
CA LEU A 47 -1.37 -15.72 4.08
C LEU A 47 -2.58 -15.03 3.40
N ALA A 48 -3.68 -14.78 4.11
CA ALA A 48 -4.92 -14.25 3.54
C ALA A 48 -4.73 -12.93 2.76
N LYS A 49 -3.86 -12.00 3.24
CA LYS A 49 -3.55 -10.77 2.50
C LYS A 49 -2.72 -11.03 1.22
N VAL A 50 -1.91 -12.10 1.20
CA VAL A 50 -1.17 -12.51 -0.01
C VAL A 50 -2.16 -12.97 -1.07
N GLU A 51 -3.13 -13.79 -0.69
CA GLU A 51 -4.13 -14.38 -1.58
C GLU A 51 -4.90 -13.32 -2.38
N ILE A 52 -5.41 -12.28 -1.70
CA ILE A 52 -6.27 -11.25 -2.33
C ILE A 52 -5.48 -10.10 -2.98
N SER A 53 -4.18 -10.01 -2.70
CA SER A 53 -3.35 -8.89 -3.16
C SER A 53 -3.16 -8.86 -4.67
N GLY A 54 -2.98 -7.65 -5.23
CA GLY A 54 -2.80 -7.48 -6.67
C GLY A 54 -3.96 -8.05 -7.52
N GLY A 55 -5.18 -8.11 -6.95
CA GLY A 55 -6.35 -8.71 -7.59
C GLY A 55 -6.27 -10.24 -7.70
N GLY A 56 -5.71 -10.90 -6.69
CA GLY A 56 -5.53 -12.35 -6.65
C GLY A 56 -4.25 -12.85 -7.35
N ARG A 57 -3.36 -11.93 -7.76
CA ARG A 57 -2.11 -12.28 -8.48
C ARG A 57 -0.86 -12.19 -7.59
N CYS A 58 -0.93 -11.55 -6.45
CA CYS A 58 0.16 -11.18 -5.55
C CYS A 58 1.20 -10.25 -6.22
N ASN A 59 1.07 -8.94 -6.00
CA ASN A 59 2.11 -7.99 -6.41
C ASN A 59 3.30 -8.09 -5.43
N CYS A 60 4.25 -9.01 -5.73
CA CYS A 60 5.30 -9.44 -4.81
C CYS A 60 6.28 -8.33 -4.42
N THR A 61 6.63 -7.49 -5.39
CA THR A 61 7.57 -6.37 -5.22
C THR A 61 7.41 -5.37 -6.37
N ASN A 62 8.36 -4.46 -6.50
CA ASN A 62 8.48 -3.49 -7.58
C ASN A 62 9.90 -3.53 -8.15
N SER A 63 10.10 -3.18 -9.40
CA SER A 63 11.44 -3.08 -9.98
C SER A 63 12.25 -1.89 -9.43
N PHE A 64 11.58 -0.94 -8.78
CA PHE A 64 12.17 0.33 -8.31
C PHE A 64 12.84 1.18 -9.41
N GLU A 65 12.62 0.84 -10.66
CA GLU A 65 13.14 1.62 -11.78
C GLU A 65 12.57 3.05 -11.75
N GLY A 66 13.45 4.04 -11.91
CA GLY A 66 13.09 5.46 -11.85
C GLY A 66 12.85 6.02 -10.45
N ILE A 67 12.85 5.21 -9.38
CA ILE A 67 12.66 5.66 -8.00
C ILE A 67 14.00 6.14 -7.43
N LYS A 68 14.16 7.47 -7.36
CA LYS A 68 15.38 8.11 -6.85
C LYS A 68 15.37 8.31 -5.33
N ASP A 69 14.19 8.42 -4.74
CA ASP A 69 14.01 8.63 -3.30
C ASP A 69 12.87 7.75 -2.78
N LEU A 70 13.19 6.89 -1.83
CA LEU A 70 12.22 5.99 -1.20
C LEU A 70 11.08 6.72 -0.49
N LYS A 71 11.24 8.01 -0.16
CA LYS A 71 10.17 8.85 0.39
C LYS A 71 8.98 8.99 -0.57
N SER A 72 9.20 8.89 -1.87
CA SER A 72 8.12 8.95 -2.87
C SER A 72 7.21 7.73 -2.84
N VAL A 73 7.71 6.59 -2.35
CA VAL A 73 6.99 5.32 -2.33
C VAL A 73 6.71 4.79 -0.93
N TYR A 74 7.45 5.26 0.08
CA TYR A 74 7.19 4.99 1.50
C TYR A 74 6.90 6.30 2.23
N PRO A 75 5.65 6.75 2.30
CA PRO A 75 5.26 7.95 3.06
C PRO A 75 5.71 7.91 4.52
N ARG A 76 5.72 6.73 5.14
CA ARG A 76 6.25 6.46 6.49
C ARG A 76 7.33 5.36 6.42
N GLY A 77 8.32 5.46 7.29
CA GLY A 77 9.40 4.47 7.38
C GLY A 77 10.47 4.52 6.29
N HIS A 78 10.44 5.46 5.32
CA HIS A 78 11.40 5.53 4.21
C HIS A 78 12.87 5.56 4.64
N ARG A 79 13.20 6.21 5.77
CA ARG A 79 14.59 6.27 6.28
C ARG A 79 15.06 4.91 6.78
N LEU A 80 14.17 4.17 7.45
CA LEU A 80 14.44 2.81 7.88
C LEU A 80 14.57 1.90 6.66
N MET A 81 13.64 1.95 5.71
CA MET A 81 13.71 1.16 4.48
C MET A 81 15.01 1.42 3.71
N LYS A 82 15.45 2.68 3.57
CA LYS A 82 16.72 3.02 2.92
C LYS A 82 17.92 2.33 3.59
N ARG A 83 17.92 2.23 4.93
CA ARG A 83 18.96 1.55 5.69
C ARG A 83 18.92 0.03 5.46
N LEU A 84 17.75 -0.56 5.59
CA LEU A 84 17.56 -2.01 5.50
C LEU A 84 17.78 -2.55 4.09
N PHE A 85 17.55 -1.74 3.05
CA PHE A 85 17.81 -2.11 1.64
C PHE A 85 19.27 -2.44 1.35
N HIS A 86 20.22 -2.02 2.19
CA HIS A 86 21.62 -2.47 2.08
C HIS A 86 21.79 -3.96 2.44
N GLY A 87 20.87 -4.53 3.23
CA GLY A 87 20.90 -5.95 3.61
C GLY A 87 20.00 -6.83 2.75
N PHE A 88 18.85 -6.31 2.32
CA PHE A 88 17.90 -7.03 1.49
C PHE A 88 16.99 -6.03 0.74
N ASN A 89 17.14 -5.93 -0.55
CA ASN A 89 16.39 -5.02 -1.41
C ASN A 89 15.44 -5.77 -2.37
N HIS A 90 14.90 -5.08 -3.35
CA HIS A 90 13.95 -5.63 -4.32
C HIS A 90 14.58 -6.65 -5.29
N GLN A 91 15.87 -6.51 -5.63
CA GLN A 91 16.59 -7.48 -6.46
C GLN A 91 16.81 -8.77 -5.68
N ASP A 92 17.22 -8.65 -4.41
CA ASP A 92 17.36 -9.81 -3.52
C ASP A 92 16.02 -10.54 -3.35
N ALA A 93 14.91 -9.79 -3.25
CA ALA A 93 13.57 -10.39 -3.19
C ALA A 93 13.21 -11.13 -4.48
N TYR A 94 13.48 -10.54 -5.64
CA TYR A 94 13.25 -11.16 -6.94
C TYR A 94 14.02 -12.46 -7.05
N GLU A 95 15.32 -12.47 -6.79
CA GLU A 95 16.19 -13.62 -6.82
C GLU A 95 15.78 -14.69 -5.78
N TRP A 96 15.31 -14.25 -4.62
CA TRP A 96 14.84 -15.16 -3.56
C TRP A 96 13.64 -15.97 -4.04
N PHE A 97 12.62 -15.32 -4.61
CA PHE A 97 11.43 -16.02 -5.12
C PHE A 97 11.78 -16.97 -6.27
N GLU A 98 12.64 -16.55 -7.20
CA GLU A 98 13.06 -17.44 -8.31
C GLU A 98 13.83 -18.66 -7.82
N ARG A 99 14.70 -18.49 -6.84
CA ARG A 99 15.45 -19.57 -6.19
C ARG A 99 14.53 -20.57 -5.47
N HIS A 100 13.37 -20.13 -5.00
CA HIS A 100 12.35 -20.98 -4.40
C HIS A 100 11.30 -21.46 -5.42
N GLY A 101 11.62 -21.37 -6.72
CA GLY A 101 10.82 -21.97 -7.79
C GLY A 101 9.63 -21.13 -8.26
N VAL A 102 9.51 -19.89 -7.84
CA VAL A 102 8.48 -18.97 -8.35
C VAL A 102 9.10 -18.02 -9.37
N LYS A 103 8.82 -18.24 -10.65
CA LYS A 103 9.20 -17.32 -11.71
C LYS A 103 8.39 -16.03 -11.60
N LEU A 104 9.08 -14.92 -11.75
CA LEU A 104 8.50 -13.57 -11.64
C LEU A 104 8.55 -12.84 -12.98
N MET A 105 7.62 -11.90 -13.17
CA MET A 105 7.63 -11.00 -14.32
C MET A 105 7.40 -9.55 -13.85
N THR A 106 8.10 -8.62 -14.47
CA THR A 106 7.90 -7.18 -14.28
C THR A 106 6.97 -6.66 -15.36
N GLN A 107 5.89 -5.98 -14.94
CA GLN A 107 4.93 -5.33 -15.83
C GLN A 107 5.42 -3.93 -16.23
N SER A 108 4.78 -3.32 -17.23
CA SER A 108 5.12 -1.98 -17.74
C SER A 108 4.97 -0.86 -16.71
N ASP A 109 4.21 -1.09 -15.64
CA ASP A 109 4.03 -0.18 -14.50
C ASP A 109 5.04 -0.47 -13.36
N HIS A 110 6.08 -1.26 -13.63
CA HIS A 110 7.15 -1.66 -12.70
C HIS A 110 6.70 -2.60 -11.57
N CYS A 111 5.43 -3.01 -11.54
CA CYS A 111 4.94 -4.00 -10.59
C CYS A 111 5.46 -5.40 -10.95
N VAL A 112 5.81 -6.19 -9.94
CA VAL A 112 6.36 -7.54 -10.11
C VAL A 112 5.37 -8.58 -9.60
N PHE A 113 4.99 -9.50 -10.47
CA PHE A 113 4.03 -10.57 -10.18
C PHE A 113 4.62 -11.95 -10.50
N PRO A 114 4.08 -13.03 -9.93
CA PRO A 114 4.32 -14.38 -10.48
C PRO A 114 3.98 -14.42 -11.96
N GLU A 115 4.81 -15.08 -12.76
CA GLU A 115 4.60 -15.21 -14.20
C GLU A 115 3.22 -15.86 -14.52
N VAL A 116 2.78 -16.79 -13.69
CA VAL A 116 1.47 -17.45 -13.80
C VAL A 116 0.28 -16.55 -13.44
N GLN A 117 0.51 -15.35 -12.96
CA GLN A 117 -0.54 -14.37 -12.58
C GLN A 117 -1.54 -14.89 -11.53
N ASP A 118 -1.08 -15.74 -10.61
CA ASP A 118 -1.89 -16.35 -9.54
C ASP A 118 -1.12 -16.28 -8.21
N SER A 119 -1.74 -15.72 -7.18
CA SER A 119 -1.18 -15.62 -5.83
C SER A 119 -0.90 -16.98 -5.18
N HIS A 120 -1.60 -18.01 -5.61
CA HIS A 120 -1.39 -19.38 -5.13
C HIS A 120 0.01 -19.92 -5.44
N ALA A 121 0.70 -19.41 -6.47
CA ALA A 121 2.11 -19.74 -6.70
C ALA A 121 2.98 -19.36 -5.48
N ILE A 122 2.76 -18.19 -4.91
CA ILE A 122 3.46 -17.72 -3.69
C ILE A 122 3.02 -18.50 -2.46
N ILE A 123 1.71 -18.70 -2.30
CA ILE A 123 1.14 -19.41 -1.14
C ILE A 123 1.65 -20.87 -1.10
N ASN A 124 1.58 -21.57 -2.22
CA ASN A 124 2.02 -22.97 -2.32
C ASN A 124 3.52 -23.11 -2.09
N MET A 125 4.33 -22.17 -2.62
CA MET A 125 5.76 -22.12 -2.36
C MET A 125 6.02 -21.94 -0.85
N PHE A 126 5.38 -20.98 -0.18
CA PHE A 126 5.54 -20.78 1.27
C PHE A 126 5.14 -22.03 2.05
N MET A 127 4.00 -22.66 1.74
CA MET A 127 3.55 -23.88 2.41
C MET A 127 4.51 -25.05 2.19
N HIS A 128 5.08 -25.18 1.00
CA HIS A 128 6.09 -26.18 0.69
C HIS A 128 7.36 -25.97 1.53
N GLU A 129 7.86 -24.72 1.58
CA GLU A 129 9.10 -24.40 2.27
C GLU A 129 8.99 -24.57 3.80
N ILE A 130 7.87 -24.18 4.44
CA ILE A 130 7.70 -24.44 5.87
C ILE A 130 7.66 -25.92 6.19
N HIS A 131 7.09 -26.74 5.29
CA HIS A 131 7.10 -28.19 5.45
C HIS A 131 8.51 -28.77 5.25
N ARG A 132 9.22 -28.35 4.21
CA ARG A 132 10.60 -28.78 3.91
C ARG A 132 11.57 -28.49 5.06
N HIS A 133 11.40 -27.35 5.73
CA HIS A 133 12.24 -26.91 6.84
C HIS A 133 11.73 -27.36 8.21
N ASN A 134 10.68 -28.17 8.29
CA ASN A 134 10.05 -28.60 9.55
C ASN A 134 9.66 -27.42 10.47
N ILE A 135 9.19 -26.32 9.88
CA ILE A 135 8.69 -25.16 10.62
C ILE A 135 7.29 -25.48 11.14
N LYS A 136 7.08 -25.33 12.43
CA LYS A 136 5.78 -25.59 13.05
C LYS A 136 4.82 -24.45 12.76
N LEU A 137 3.61 -24.76 12.27
CA LEU A 137 2.53 -23.80 12.02
C LEU A 137 1.34 -24.12 12.91
N GLU A 138 1.05 -23.24 13.87
CA GLU A 138 -0.07 -23.31 14.81
C GLU A 138 -1.18 -22.37 14.35
N ILE A 139 -2.14 -22.87 13.57
CA ILE A 139 -3.31 -22.11 13.08
C ILE A 139 -4.43 -22.06 14.12
N GLY A 140 -5.28 -21.02 14.05
CA GLY A 140 -6.36 -20.82 15.02
C GLY A 140 -5.86 -20.40 16.42
N LYS A 141 -4.57 -20.04 16.54
CA LYS A 141 -3.92 -19.72 17.81
C LYS A 141 -3.38 -18.30 17.79
N GLY A 142 -4.19 -17.36 18.24
CA GLY A 142 -3.79 -15.95 18.40
C GLY A 142 -3.00 -15.73 19.69
N ILE A 143 -1.89 -15.02 19.59
CA ILE A 143 -1.06 -14.62 20.72
C ILE A 143 -1.30 -13.14 21.00
N ASN A 144 -1.69 -12.82 22.23
CA ASN A 144 -1.92 -11.47 22.75
C ASN A 144 -1.34 -11.25 24.15
N SER A 145 -0.50 -12.16 24.62
CA SER A 145 0.27 -12.12 25.85
C SER A 145 1.54 -12.92 25.67
N LEU A 146 2.57 -12.61 26.43
CA LEU A 146 3.84 -13.33 26.41
C LEU A 146 3.83 -14.62 27.27
N ASP A 147 2.83 -14.82 28.11
CA ASP A 147 2.76 -15.95 29.05
C ASP A 147 2.80 -17.33 28.39
N LEU A 148 2.40 -17.39 27.11
CA LEU A 148 2.45 -18.63 26.31
C LEU A 148 3.80 -18.84 25.61
N LEU A 149 4.74 -17.93 25.78
CA LEU A 149 6.00 -17.87 25.03
C LEU A 149 7.25 -17.94 25.92
N ASP A 150 7.10 -18.29 27.19
CA ASP A 150 8.22 -18.36 28.15
C ASP A 150 9.32 -19.37 27.76
N ASP A 151 8.96 -20.38 26.96
CA ASP A 151 9.90 -21.38 26.44
C ASP A 151 10.67 -20.95 25.19
N TYR A 152 10.44 -19.73 24.69
CA TYR A 152 11.07 -19.23 23.47
C TYR A 152 12.16 -18.20 23.79
N ASP A 153 13.32 -18.37 23.15
CA ASP A 153 14.48 -17.48 23.30
C ASP A 153 14.28 -16.16 22.54
N TYR A 154 13.58 -16.24 21.41
CA TYR A 154 13.28 -15.09 20.54
C TYR A 154 11.80 -15.02 20.21
N ILE A 155 11.26 -13.81 20.21
CA ILE A 155 9.86 -13.54 19.87
C ILE A 155 9.85 -12.55 18.73
N VAL A 156 9.15 -12.85 17.63
CA VAL A 156 9.01 -11.94 16.49
C VAL A 156 7.55 -11.65 16.23
N VAL A 157 7.17 -10.38 16.23
CA VAL A 157 5.80 -9.93 15.95
C VAL A 157 5.68 -9.55 14.49
N THR A 158 4.85 -10.29 13.75
CA THR A 158 4.57 -10.13 12.31
C THR A 158 3.07 -10.11 12.04
N THR A 159 2.29 -9.57 12.97
CA THR A 159 0.81 -9.59 12.94
C THR A 159 0.18 -8.78 11.82
N GLY A 160 0.99 -8.04 11.06
CA GLY A 160 0.51 -7.12 10.03
C GLY A 160 -0.16 -5.88 10.60
N GLY A 161 -0.72 -5.06 9.71
CA GLY A 161 -1.45 -3.86 10.07
C GLY A 161 -2.95 -4.11 10.24
N THR A 162 -3.56 -3.29 11.09
CA THR A 162 -5.01 -3.16 11.24
C THR A 162 -5.34 -1.74 11.68
N PRO A 163 -6.39 -1.11 11.14
CA PRO A 163 -6.77 0.27 11.50
C PRO A 163 -7.49 0.37 12.84
N ARG A 164 -7.47 -0.66 13.64
CA ARG A 164 -8.03 -0.72 14.99
C ARG A 164 -6.90 -0.79 16.01
N ILE A 165 -7.06 -0.08 17.13
CA ILE A 165 -6.04 -0.01 18.18
C ILE A 165 -6.01 -1.26 19.08
N GLU A 166 -7.16 -1.93 19.23
CA GLU A 166 -7.32 -3.04 20.18
C GLU A 166 -6.31 -4.18 19.97
N PRO A 167 -5.98 -4.60 18.73
CA PRO A 167 -4.99 -5.62 18.50
C PRO A 167 -3.56 -5.26 18.93
N TYR A 168 -3.28 -3.96 19.12
CA TYR A 168 -1.98 -3.49 19.60
C TYR A 168 -1.93 -3.28 21.12
N GLN A 169 -3.06 -3.45 21.84
CA GLN A 169 -3.14 -3.10 23.26
C GLN A 169 -2.10 -3.84 24.10
N TRP A 170 -1.92 -5.13 23.90
CA TRP A 170 -0.92 -5.92 24.64
C TRP A 170 0.52 -5.43 24.40
N LEU A 171 0.85 -4.93 23.21
CA LEU A 171 2.14 -4.32 22.91
C LEU A 171 2.31 -2.98 23.62
N LYS A 172 1.23 -2.20 23.70
CA LYS A 172 1.19 -0.96 24.47
C LYS A 172 1.36 -1.20 25.97
N ASP A 173 0.73 -2.25 26.50
CA ASP A 173 0.84 -2.65 27.90
C ASP A 173 2.27 -3.11 28.26
N LEU A 174 3.01 -3.63 27.27
CA LEU A 174 4.45 -3.92 27.39
C LEU A 174 5.33 -2.67 27.37
N GLY A 175 4.78 -1.49 27.07
CA GLY A 175 5.49 -0.21 27.06
C GLY A 175 5.84 0.33 25.66
N HIS A 176 5.39 -0.32 24.57
CA HIS A 176 5.62 0.19 23.21
C HIS A 176 4.67 1.35 22.87
N THR A 177 5.19 2.36 22.22
CA THR A 177 4.41 3.44 21.62
C THR A 177 3.75 2.97 20.35
N ILE A 178 2.43 3.12 20.25
CA ILE A 178 1.67 2.81 19.05
C ILE A 178 1.32 4.13 18.35
N GLU A 179 1.89 4.34 17.16
CA GLU A 179 1.44 5.37 16.24
C GLU A 179 0.02 5.01 15.79
N LEU A 180 -0.92 5.96 15.90
CA LEU A 180 -2.33 5.70 15.67
C LEU A 180 -2.55 4.99 14.33
N PRO A 181 -3.07 3.74 14.34
CA PRO A 181 -3.33 3.02 13.10
C PRO A 181 -4.57 3.60 12.41
N VAL A 182 -4.39 4.01 11.16
CA VAL A 182 -5.45 4.56 10.31
C VAL A 182 -5.38 3.92 8.91
N PRO A 183 -6.51 3.85 8.20
CA PRO A 183 -6.52 3.36 6.83
C PRO A 183 -5.59 4.12 5.89
N SER A 184 -4.99 3.40 4.97
CA SER A 184 -4.15 3.89 3.87
C SER A 184 -4.57 3.22 2.56
N LEU A 185 -4.25 3.80 1.41
CA LEU A 185 -4.56 3.25 0.08
C LEU A 185 -6.05 2.98 -0.14
N PHE A 186 -6.90 3.96 0.05
CA PHE A 186 -8.34 3.83 -0.12
C PHE A 186 -8.91 4.76 -1.19
N SER A 187 -10.02 4.33 -1.79
CA SER A 187 -10.82 5.12 -2.70
C SER A 187 -11.65 6.18 -1.96
N LEU A 188 -11.92 7.30 -2.61
CA LEU A 188 -12.70 8.40 -2.03
C LEU A 188 -14.16 8.36 -2.50
N SER A 189 -15.08 8.45 -1.54
CA SER A 189 -16.51 8.61 -1.81
C SER A 189 -16.82 10.09 -2.06
N ILE A 190 -17.45 10.38 -3.20
CA ILE A 190 -17.78 11.73 -3.65
C ILE A 190 -19.29 11.94 -3.61
N ALA A 191 -19.72 13.10 -3.10
CA ALA A 191 -21.13 13.47 -2.99
C ALA A 191 -21.67 14.09 -4.29
N ASP A 192 -21.39 13.49 -5.45
CA ASP A 192 -21.91 13.92 -6.74
C ASP A 192 -22.55 12.74 -7.49
N PRO A 193 -23.91 12.61 -7.45
CA PRO A 193 -24.59 11.53 -8.14
C PRO A 193 -24.42 11.54 -9.67
N ASN A 194 -24.17 12.70 -10.27
CA ASN A 194 -23.99 12.80 -11.72
C ASN A 194 -22.59 12.32 -12.13
N LEU A 195 -21.57 12.59 -11.32
CA LEU A 195 -20.25 12.01 -11.50
C LEU A 195 -20.30 10.48 -11.36
N ASN A 196 -20.99 9.99 -10.33
CA ASN A 196 -21.07 8.55 -10.05
C ASN A 196 -21.76 7.74 -11.16
N LYS A 197 -22.67 8.36 -11.96
CA LYS A 197 -23.25 7.76 -13.16
C LYS A 197 -22.24 7.51 -14.27
N LEU A 198 -21.06 8.13 -14.20
CA LEU A 198 -19.95 7.95 -15.14
C LEU A 198 -19.03 6.77 -14.79
N MET A 199 -19.48 5.89 -13.91
CA MET A 199 -18.74 4.68 -13.50
C MET A 199 -18.08 3.97 -14.70
N GLY A 200 -16.84 3.55 -14.51
CA GLY A 200 -16.02 2.86 -15.50
C GLY A 200 -15.17 3.78 -16.39
N ILE A 201 -15.36 5.11 -16.32
CA ILE A 201 -14.48 6.04 -17.05
C ILE A 201 -13.13 6.14 -16.37
N VAL A 202 -12.09 6.03 -17.19
CA VAL A 202 -10.68 6.17 -16.79
C VAL A 202 -10.13 7.48 -17.37
N CYS A 203 -9.39 8.23 -16.55
CA CYS A 203 -8.59 9.40 -16.94
C CYS A 203 -7.13 9.10 -16.63
N GLU A 204 -6.30 8.94 -17.66
CA GLU A 204 -4.92 8.44 -17.47
C GLU A 204 -3.97 9.44 -16.82
N ASN A 205 -4.13 10.74 -17.07
CA ASN A 205 -3.23 11.80 -16.62
C ASN A 205 -3.90 12.81 -15.69
N ALA A 206 -4.91 12.39 -14.94
CA ALA A 206 -5.59 13.29 -14.01
C ALA A 206 -4.63 13.75 -12.89
N VAL A 207 -4.81 15.01 -12.43
CA VAL A 207 -4.17 15.49 -11.22
C VAL A 207 -5.22 15.61 -10.14
N VAL A 208 -4.93 15.01 -8.98
CA VAL A 208 -5.79 15.02 -7.79
C VAL A 208 -5.08 15.73 -6.65
N HIS A 209 -5.77 16.64 -5.94
CA HIS A 209 -5.21 17.24 -4.74
C HIS A 209 -6.28 17.54 -3.71
N LEU A 210 -5.91 17.60 -2.43
CA LEU A 210 -6.80 18.01 -1.34
C LEU A 210 -6.71 19.52 -1.15
N GLU A 211 -7.86 20.18 -1.23
CA GLU A 211 -7.96 21.64 -1.12
C GLU A 211 -7.29 22.16 0.15
N GLY A 212 -6.52 23.24 0.04
CA GLY A 212 -5.82 23.89 1.16
C GLY A 212 -4.63 23.11 1.73
N THR A 213 -4.21 22.02 1.07
CA THR A 213 -3.10 21.17 1.52
C THR A 213 -1.99 21.06 0.46
N LYS A 214 -0.86 20.46 0.86
CA LYS A 214 0.23 20.11 -0.06
C LYS A 214 0.05 18.74 -0.73
N TYR A 215 -0.98 17.97 -0.35
CA TYR A 215 -1.18 16.62 -0.88
C TYR A 215 -1.72 16.68 -2.30
N ARG A 216 -0.90 16.23 -3.23
CA ARG A 216 -1.17 16.25 -4.68
C ARG A 216 -0.52 15.05 -5.33
N GLU A 217 -1.27 14.38 -6.24
CA GLU A 217 -0.81 13.25 -7.03
C GLU A 217 -1.26 13.41 -8.48
N GLN A 218 -0.52 12.77 -9.40
CA GLN A 218 -0.86 12.73 -10.82
C GLN A 218 -0.82 11.29 -11.33
N GLY A 219 -1.75 10.90 -12.17
CA GLY A 219 -1.81 9.60 -12.82
C GLY A 219 -3.22 9.16 -13.16
N THR A 220 -3.39 7.86 -13.32
CA THR A 220 -4.66 7.27 -13.68
C THR A 220 -5.68 7.41 -12.55
N LEU A 221 -6.86 7.95 -12.89
CA LEU A 221 -8.05 8.05 -12.06
C LEU A 221 -9.17 7.22 -12.67
N LEU A 222 -9.89 6.47 -11.85
CA LEU A 222 -11.07 5.70 -12.21
C LEU A 222 -12.31 6.28 -11.52
N ILE A 223 -13.35 6.58 -12.26
CA ILE A 223 -14.66 6.94 -11.73
C ILE A 223 -15.42 5.65 -11.37
N THR A 224 -15.96 5.60 -10.17
CA THR A 224 -16.72 4.47 -9.60
C THR A 224 -18.13 4.89 -9.25
N HIS A 225 -19.00 3.94 -8.89
CA HIS A 225 -20.38 4.24 -8.47
C HIS A 225 -20.47 4.94 -7.11
N TRP A 226 -19.38 5.02 -6.34
CA TRP A 226 -19.33 5.75 -5.06
C TRP A 226 -18.49 7.04 -5.13
N GLY A 227 -17.72 7.25 -6.20
CA GLY A 227 -16.82 8.39 -6.33
C GLY A 227 -15.61 8.08 -7.21
N VAL A 228 -14.40 8.21 -6.67
CA VAL A 228 -13.17 8.07 -7.44
C VAL A 228 -12.17 7.11 -6.80
N SER A 229 -11.40 6.41 -7.65
CA SER A 229 -10.36 5.45 -7.32
C SER A 229 -9.22 5.55 -8.34
N GLY A 230 -8.40 4.52 -8.42
CA GLY A 230 -7.24 4.43 -9.31
C GLY A 230 -5.94 4.89 -8.66
N PRO A 231 -4.80 4.63 -9.32
CA PRO A 231 -3.47 4.85 -8.74
C PRO A 231 -3.23 6.26 -8.18
N ALA A 232 -3.71 7.32 -8.85
CA ALA A 232 -3.57 8.69 -8.37
C ALA A 232 -4.30 8.91 -7.04
N VAL A 233 -5.54 8.42 -6.92
CA VAL A 233 -6.37 8.57 -5.71
C VAL A 233 -5.82 7.72 -4.56
N LEU A 234 -5.39 6.49 -4.85
CA LEU A 234 -4.81 5.58 -3.85
C LEU A 234 -3.50 6.16 -3.28
N ARG A 235 -2.61 6.71 -4.12
CA ARG A 235 -1.40 7.39 -3.65
C ARG A 235 -1.73 8.63 -2.83
N LEU A 236 -2.67 9.47 -3.29
CA LEU A 236 -3.12 10.64 -2.53
C LEU A 236 -3.61 10.25 -1.14
N SER A 237 -4.47 9.24 -1.04
CA SER A 237 -5.01 8.78 0.23
C SER A 237 -3.94 8.20 1.15
N SER A 238 -2.90 7.55 0.60
CA SER A 238 -1.75 7.06 1.36
C SER A 238 -0.92 8.20 1.94
N HIS A 239 -0.52 9.18 1.11
CA HIS A 239 0.24 10.34 1.58
C HIS A 239 -0.53 11.18 2.60
N ALA A 240 -1.84 11.31 2.41
CA ALA A 240 -2.73 12.11 3.24
C ALA A 240 -3.46 11.31 4.34
N ALA A 241 -3.09 10.05 4.61
CA ALA A 241 -3.86 9.14 5.46
C ALA A 241 -4.20 9.74 6.84
N ARG A 242 -3.20 10.25 7.56
CA ARG A 242 -3.39 10.89 8.87
C ARG A 242 -4.23 12.16 8.77
N TYR A 243 -3.93 13.04 7.81
CA TYR A 243 -4.72 14.26 7.60
C TYR A 243 -6.20 13.95 7.33
N LEU A 244 -6.48 13.01 6.43
CA LEU A 244 -7.86 12.62 6.11
C LEU A 244 -8.58 11.99 7.32
N HIS A 245 -7.88 11.24 8.14
CA HIS A 245 -8.42 10.72 9.40
C HIS A 245 -8.77 11.87 10.36
N ASP A 246 -7.85 12.83 10.58
CA ASP A 246 -8.01 13.94 11.53
C ASP A 246 -9.20 14.85 11.16
N VAL A 247 -9.47 15.01 9.86
CA VAL A 247 -10.65 15.76 9.38
C VAL A 247 -11.89 14.86 9.20
N ASN A 248 -11.89 13.65 9.78
CA ASN A 248 -12.98 12.66 9.64
C ASN A 248 -13.38 12.42 8.17
N TYR A 249 -12.40 12.38 7.27
CA TYR A 249 -12.56 12.22 5.82
C TYR A 249 -13.47 13.26 5.17
N LYS A 250 -13.67 14.42 5.79
CA LYS A 250 -14.45 15.54 5.26
C LYS A 250 -13.49 16.59 4.75
N SER A 251 -13.33 16.67 3.43
CA SER A 251 -12.45 17.60 2.75
C SER A 251 -12.98 17.83 1.32
N SER A 252 -12.35 18.70 0.56
CA SER A 252 -12.61 18.89 -0.86
C SER A 252 -11.50 18.24 -1.69
N LEU A 253 -11.90 17.45 -2.68
CA LEU A 253 -11.00 16.93 -3.71
C LEU A 253 -11.06 17.85 -4.92
N CYS A 254 -9.92 18.37 -5.32
CA CYS A 254 -9.78 19.16 -6.53
C CYS A 254 -9.20 18.27 -7.65
N LEU A 255 -9.90 18.22 -8.78
CA LEU A 255 -9.55 17.38 -9.92
C LEU A 255 -9.16 18.25 -11.12
N ASN A 256 -7.98 18.00 -11.66
CA ASN A 256 -7.61 18.42 -13.00
C ASN A 256 -7.75 17.20 -13.93
N TRP A 257 -8.78 17.19 -14.74
CA TRP A 257 -9.11 16.09 -15.64
C TRP A 257 -8.19 15.98 -16.83
N THR A 258 -7.48 17.08 -17.18
CA THR A 258 -6.65 17.20 -18.37
C THR A 258 -5.18 16.87 -18.13
N GLY A 259 -4.72 16.96 -16.88
CA GLY A 259 -3.29 16.91 -16.55
C GLY A 259 -2.47 18.10 -17.05
N LYS A 260 -3.11 19.09 -17.68
CA LYS A 260 -2.48 20.27 -18.28
C LYS A 260 -2.56 21.49 -17.37
N LEU A 261 -1.72 22.49 -17.64
CA LEU A 261 -1.82 23.80 -16.98
C LEU A 261 -3.04 24.57 -17.48
N GLU A 262 -3.59 25.45 -16.62
CA GLU A 262 -4.74 26.28 -16.99
C GLU A 262 -4.50 27.12 -18.27
N ALA A 263 -3.29 27.67 -18.42
CA ALA A 263 -2.93 28.45 -19.60
C ALA A 263 -2.99 27.65 -20.90
N GLU A 264 -2.53 26.38 -20.87
CA GLU A 264 -2.57 25.47 -22.01
C GLU A 264 -4.02 25.10 -22.38
N VAL A 265 -4.84 24.83 -21.37
CA VAL A 265 -6.28 24.54 -21.57
C VAL A 265 -6.98 25.75 -22.14
N ARG A 266 -6.73 26.92 -21.62
CA ARG A 266 -7.29 28.20 -22.09
C ARG A 266 -6.93 28.47 -23.57
N GLN A 267 -5.67 28.29 -23.93
CA GLN A 267 -5.19 28.44 -25.28
C GLN A 267 -5.88 27.45 -26.22
N SER A 268 -5.94 26.18 -25.88
CA SER A 268 -6.59 25.13 -26.67
C SER A 268 -8.08 25.43 -26.93
N LEU A 269 -8.80 25.94 -25.91
CA LEU A 269 -10.22 26.34 -26.11
C LEU A 269 -10.37 27.56 -27.02
N MET A 270 -9.45 28.53 -26.97
CA MET A 270 -9.44 29.67 -27.87
C MET A 270 -9.15 29.23 -29.30
N GLU A 271 -8.16 28.37 -29.51
CA GLU A 271 -7.84 27.81 -30.84
C GLU A 271 -9.03 27.05 -31.42
N MET A 272 -9.75 26.28 -30.60
CA MET A 272 -10.96 25.58 -31.02
C MET A 272 -12.08 26.54 -31.41
N ALA A 273 -12.27 27.62 -30.67
CA ALA A 273 -13.27 28.65 -30.97
C ALA A 273 -12.98 29.38 -32.30
N ILE A 274 -11.70 29.57 -32.64
CA ILE A 274 -11.26 30.21 -33.89
C ILE A 274 -11.39 29.23 -35.09
N SER A 275 -10.89 27.99 -34.92
CA SER A 275 -10.83 27.00 -36.00
C SER A 275 -12.17 26.33 -36.31
N HIS A 276 -13.05 26.22 -35.30
CA HIS A 276 -14.34 25.53 -35.42
C HIS A 276 -15.52 26.33 -34.82
N PRO A 277 -15.72 27.61 -35.23
CA PRO A 277 -16.63 28.53 -34.54
C PRO A 277 -18.09 28.02 -34.48
N ASN A 278 -18.52 27.32 -35.51
CA ASN A 278 -19.92 26.86 -35.67
C ASN A 278 -20.18 25.47 -35.01
N LYS A 279 -19.15 24.76 -34.54
CA LYS A 279 -19.35 23.49 -33.86
C LYS A 279 -19.90 23.70 -32.45
N VAL A 280 -20.76 22.78 -31.99
CA VAL A 280 -21.31 22.78 -30.64
C VAL A 280 -20.23 22.33 -29.64
N VAL A 281 -20.05 23.09 -28.56
CA VAL A 281 -19.05 22.83 -27.54
C VAL A 281 -19.17 21.41 -26.99
N ARG A 282 -20.38 21.00 -26.63
CA ARG A 282 -20.67 19.69 -26.05
C ARG A 282 -20.34 18.52 -26.98
N GLY A 283 -20.55 18.68 -28.28
CA GLY A 283 -20.30 17.64 -29.28
C GLY A 283 -18.83 17.45 -29.68
N ASN A 284 -17.89 18.22 -29.11
CA ASN A 284 -16.49 18.22 -29.51
C ASN A 284 -15.57 18.01 -28.28
N THR A 285 -15.27 16.76 -27.98
CA THR A 285 -14.37 16.41 -26.88
C THR A 285 -12.95 16.89 -27.13
N MET A 286 -12.27 17.27 -26.05
CA MET A 286 -10.89 17.74 -26.07
C MET A 286 -10.05 16.98 -25.01
N PHE A 287 -8.74 17.10 -25.11
CA PHE A 287 -7.78 16.59 -24.12
C PHE A 287 -7.84 15.08 -23.87
N GLY A 288 -8.34 14.27 -24.81
CA GLY A 288 -8.49 12.84 -24.65
C GLY A 288 -9.59 12.42 -23.64
N ILE A 289 -10.41 13.38 -23.20
CA ILE A 289 -11.52 13.11 -22.28
C ILE A 289 -12.63 12.37 -23.03
N SER A 290 -13.21 11.33 -22.41
CA SER A 290 -14.32 10.57 -22.99
C SER A 290 -15.56 11.46 -23.18
N GLN A 291 -16.41 11.17 -24.19
CA GLN A 291 -17.62 11.95 -24.48
C GLN A 291 -18.52 12.09 -23.25
N ARG A 292 -18.73 11.02 -22.48
CA ARG A 292 -19.58 11.05 -21.28
C ARG A 292 -19.05 11.99 -20.20
N LEU A 293 -17.74 12.02 -19.97
CA LEU A 293 -17.11 12.93 -19.01
C LEU A 293 -17.13 14.38 -19.53
N TRP A 294 -16.86 14.56 -20.82
CA TRP A 294 -16.98 15.87 -21.46
C TRP A 294 -18.41 16.45 -21.37
N ASP A 295 -19.43 15.62 -21.59
CA ASP A 295 -20.83 15.98 -21.41
C ASP A 295 -21.16 16.45 -19.99
N TYR A 296 -20.62 15.74 -18.98
CA TYR A 296 -20.79 16.12 -17.58
C TYR A 296 -20.12 17.49 -17.29
N LEU A 297 -18.86 17.67 -17.69
CA LEU A 297 -18.10 18.91 -17.45
C LEU A 297 -18.72 20.12 -18.19
N THR A 298 -19.17 19.93 -19.42
CA THR A 298 -19.82 20.98 -20.19
C THR A 298 -21.20 21.30 -19.62
N ALA A 299 -22.00 20.30 -19.21
CA ALA A 299 -23.29 20.54 -18.55
C ALA A 299 -23.12 21.33 -17.25
N LYS A 300 -22.12 20.99 -16.43
CA LYS A 300 -21.77 21.70 -15.18
C LYS A 300 -21.32 23.15 -15.44
N SER A 301 -20.73 23.41 -16.63
CA SER A 301 -20.20 24.73 -17.01
C SER A 301 -21.21 25.62 -17.72
N LEU A 302 -22.01 25.04 -18.61
CA LEU A 302 -22.91 25.77 -19.52
C LEU A 302 -24.38 25.79 -19.02
N GLY A 303 -24.70 24.98 -17.99
CA GLY A 303 -26.06 24.89 -17.47
C GLY A 303 -27.05 24.40 -18.54
N ASN A 304 -28.15 25.13 -18.72
CA ASN A 304 -29.23 24.76 -19.63
C ASN A 304 -28.98 25.18 -21.10
N GLN A 305 -27.72 25.35 -21.51
CA GLN A 305 -27.34 25.72 -22.87
C GLN A 305 -26.57 24.60 -23.61
N PRO A 306 -27.17 23.45 -23.90
CA PRO A 306 -26.46 22.27 -24.42
C PRO A 306 -25.97 22.46 -25.86
N SER A 307 -26.59 23.39 -26.62
CA SER A 307 -26.35 23.61 -28.04
C SER A 307 -25.46 24.83 -28.33
N ILE A 308 -24.83 25.43 -27.31
CA ILE A 308 -23.95 26.59 -27.48
C ILE A 308 -22.77 26.25 -28.40
N ARG A 309 -22.50 27.12 -29.37
CA ARG A 309 -21.39 26.96 -30.33
C ARG A 309 -20.12 27.59 -29.77
N TRP A 310 -18.97 27.20 -30.30
CA TRP A 310 -17.69 27.74 -29.85
C TRP A 310 -17.59 29.26 -29.98
N CYS A 311 -18.14 29.85 -31.07
CA CYS A 311 -18.18 31.31 -31.26
C CYS A 311 -19.13 32.04 -30.29
N GLU A 312 -20.09 31.32 -29.71
CA GLU A 312 -21.07 31.84 -28.75
C GLU A 312 -20.62 31.65 -27.30
N LEU A 313 -19.49 30.94 -27.07
CA LEU A 313 -18.95 30.66 -25.77
C LEU A 313 -18.35 31.91 -25.14
N GLY A 314 -19.19 32.72 -24.50
CA GLY A 314 -18.78 33.97 -23.84
C GLY A 314 -17.77 33.72 -22.71
N LYS A 315 -17.00 34.75 -22.36
CA LYS A 315 -15.90 34.70 -21.37
C LYS A 315 -16.29 34.03 -20.04
N LYS A 316 -17.54 34.25 -19.56
CA LYS A 316 -18.03 33.63 -18.31
C LYS A 316 -18.10 32.12 -18.41
N HIS A 317 -18.69 31.58 -19.48
CA HIS A 317 -18.82 30.13 -19.68
C HIS A 317 -17.46 29.49 -20.00
N ALA A 318 -16.61 30.15 -20.77
CA ALA A 318 -15.25 29.70 -21.05
C ALA A 318 -14.43 29.55 -19.72
N ASN A 319 -14.45 30.58 -18.89
CA ASN A 319 -13.75 30.51 -17.59
C ASN A 319 -14.32 29.41 -16.69
N LYS A 320 -15.64 29.22 -16.68
CA LYS A 320 -16.27 28.15 -15.88
C LYS A 320 -15.88 26.77 -16.40
N LEU A 321 -15.83 26.59 -17.72
CA LEU A 321 -15.39 25.33 -18.35
C LEU A 321 -13.92 25.05 -18.03
N ILE A 322 -13.06 26.05 -18.17
CA ILE A 322 -11.63 25.93 -17.81
C ILE A 322 -11.50 25.52 -16.35
N SER A 323 -12.19 26.22 -15.43
CA SER A 323 -12.16 25.88 -14.01
C SER A 323 -12.58 24.44 -13.76
N ASN A 324 -13.68 23.98 -14.36
CA ASN A 324 -14.13 22.58 -14.19
C ASN A 324 -13.20 21.56 -14.86
N LEU A 325 -12.42 21.95 -15.87
CA LEU A 325 -11.43 21.08 -16.52
C LEU A 325 -10.15 20.91 -15.69
N VAL A 326 -9.68 22.00 -15.05
CA VAL A 326 -8.37 22.00 -14.37
C VAL A 326 -8.44 22.07 -12.85
N ASN A 327 -9.59 22.40 -12.28
CA ASN A 327 -9.79 22.50 -10.83
C ASN A 327 -11.27 22.25 -10.45
N ASP A 328 -11.78 21.07 -10.81
CA ASP A 328 -13.13 20.66 -10.45
C ASP A 328 -13.17 20.27 -8.98
N VAL A 329 -13.82 21.09 -8.14
CA VAL A 329 -13.88 20.90 -6.71
C VAL A 329 -15.07 20.02 -6.36
N LEU A 330 -14.79 18.88 -5.72
CA LEU A 330 -15.77 17.87 -5.35
C LEU A 330 -15.72 17.59 -3.84
N PRO A 331 -16.84 17.65 -3.11
CA PRO A 331 -16.86 17.34 -1.69
C PRO A 331 -16.65 15.84 -1.45
N ILE A 332 -15.66 15.50 -0.64
CA ILE A 332 -15.43 14.14 -0.14
C ILE A 332 -16.46 13.84 0.93
N LYS A 333 -17.22 12.77 0.74
CA LYS A 333 -18.22 12.27 1.69
C LYS A 333 -17.62 11.33 2.73
N GLY A 334 -16.52 10.66 2.37
CA GLY A 334 -15.87 9.65 3.20
C GLY A 334 -14.95 8.74 2.39
N ARG A 335 -14.53 7.66 3.00
CA ARG A 335 -13.88 6.53 2.32
C ARG A 335 -14.92 5.72 1.54
N ALA A 336 -14.47 5.00 0.51
CA ALA A 336 -15.31 4.00 -0.13
C ALA A 336 -15.76 2.92 0.89
N PRO A 337 -16.97 2.32 0.73
CA PRO A 337 -17.58 1.45 1.73
C PRO A 337 -16.97 0.04 1.79
N PHE A 338 -15.71 -0.15 1.39
CA PHE A 338 -15.05 -1.45 1.50
C PHE A 338 -14.62 -1.72 2.94
N LYS A 339 -14.91 -2.92 3.41
CA LYS A 339 -14.58 -3.36 4.77
C LYS A 339 -13.11 -3.78 4.89
N ASP A 340 -12.54 -4.25 3.79
CA ASP A 340 -11.17 -4.76 3.77
C ASP A 340 -10.22 -3.64 3.33
N GLU A 341 -9.41 -3.19 4.28
CA GLU A 341 -8.40 -2.17 4.03
C GLU A 341 -7.15 -2.84 3.50
N PHE A 342 -6.64 -2.29 2.42
CA PHE A 342 -5.45 -2.86 1.78
C PHE A 342 -4.20 -2.65 2.62
N VAL A 343 -4.04 -1.48 3.27
CA VAL A 343 -2.85 -1.08 4.02
C VAL A 343 -3.22 -0.21 5.21
N THR A 344 -2.50 -0.38 6.30
CA THR A 344 -2.59 0.45 7.52
C THR A 344 -1.41 1.40 7.60
N CYS A 345 -1.67 2.68 7.82
CA CYS A 345 -0.70 3.68 8.25
C CYS A 345 -0.69 3.70 9.79
N GLY A 346 0.47 3.59 10.41
CA GLY A 346 0.61 3.48 11.86
C GLY A 346 1.04 2.08 12.32
N GLY A 347 1.17 1.87 13.61
CA GLY A 347 1.68 0.65 14.21
C GLY A 347 2.77 0.93 15.25
N ILE A 348 3.67 0.01 15.49
CA ILE A 348 4.81 0.19 16.42
C ILE A 348 5.67 1.35 15.98
N SER A 349 5.87 2.32 16.88
CA SER A 349 6.72 3.48 16.63
C SER A 349 8.17 3.06 16.37
N LEU A 350 8.74 3.57 15.27
CA LEU A 350 10.14 3.29 14.91
C LEU A 350 11.16 3.83 15.92
N LYS A 351 10.73 4.62 16.90
CA LYS A 351 11.57 5.08 18.02
C LYS A 351 11.84 3.98 19.04
N ASP A 352 10.91 3.04 19.18
CA ASP A 352 10.95 1.97 20.19
C ASP A 352 11.67 0.72 19.70
N ILE A 353 12.21 0.76 18.48
CA ILE A 353 13.01 -0.33 17.93
C ILE A 353 14.43 0.12 17.61
N ASP A 354 15.37 -0.80 17.65
CA ASP A 354 16.70 -0.61 17.06
C ASP A 354 16.58 -0.66 15.52
N GLN A 355 17.06 0.38 14.86
CA GLN A 355 16.89 0.53 13.41
C GLN A 355 17.83 -0.36 12.56
N ASN A 356 18.76 -1.08 13.18
CA ASN A 356 19.66 -2.01 12.50
C ASN A 356 19.18 -3.46 12.64
N THR A 357 18.62 -3.80 13.81
CA THR A 357 18.24 -5.17 14.16
C THR A 357 16.73 -5.40 14.16
N LEU A 358 15.94 -4.32 14.20
CA LEU A 358 14.49 -4.32 14.41
C LEU A 358 14.06 -4.94 15.76
N GLU A 359 15.00 -5.02 16.72
CA GLU A 359 14.74 -5.44 18.09
C GLU A 359 14.04 -4.33 18.87
N SER A 360 13.14 -4.73 19.75
CA SER A 360 12.52 -3.84 20.72
C SER A 360 13.56 -3.24 21.67
N LYS A 361 13.49 -1.94 21.90
CA LYS A 361 14.24 -1.26 22.97
C LYS A 361 13.59 -1.42 24.35
N VAL A 362 12.34 -1.87 24.35
CA VAL A 362 11.54 -2.04 25.56
C VAL A 362 11.73 -3.45 26.13
N ARG A 363 11.80 -4.46 25.25
CA ARG A 363 11.93 -5.86 25.64
C ARG A 363 13.03 -6.56 24.84
N PRO A 364 14.09 -7.04 25.50
CA PRO A 364 15.17 -7.79 24.84
C PRO A 364 14.63 -9.06 24.15
N ASN A 365 15.26 -9.45 23.04
CA ASN A 365 14.92 -10.62 22.23
C ASN A 365 13.51 -10.60 21.62
N MET A 366 12.84 -9.46 21.63
CA MET A 366 11.59 -9.23 20.93
C MET A 366 11.84 -8.38 19.71
N PHE A 367 11.33 -8.81 18.55
CA PHE A 367 11.58 -8.19 17.25
C PHE A 367 10.25 -7.89 16.54
N PHE A 368 10.31 -6.99 15.55
CA PHE A 368 9.15 -6.61 14.75
C PHE A 368 9.47 -6.65 13.27
N ALA A 369 8.57 -7.20 12.43
CA ALA A 369 8.73 -7.18 10.99
C ALA A 369 7.38 -7.04 10.26
N GLY A 370 7.42 -6.40 9.10
CA GLY A 370 6.24 -6.15 8.26
C GLY A 370 5.39 -4.99 8.74
N GLU A 371 4.13 -5.01 8.35
CA GLU A 371 3.16 -3.91 8.49
C GLU A 371 2.73 -3.62 9.96
N VAL A 372 3.19 -4.41 10.93
CA VAL A 372 3.02 -4.10 12.36
C VAL A 372 3.82 -2.87 12.78
N LEU A 373 4.89 -2.55 12.05
CA LEU A 373 5.70 -1.35 12.20
C LEU A 373 5.01 -0.14 11.54
N ASP A 374 5.30 1.08 12.01
CA ASP A 374 4.87 2.33 11.32
C ASP A 374 5.64 2.51 10.01
N ILE A 375 5.44 1.57 9.09
CA ILE A 375 5.97 1.58 7.74
C ILE A 375 4.83 1.24 6.80
N ASP A 376 4.54 2.12 5.86
CA ASP A 376 3.63 1.82 4.77
C ASP A 376 4.10 2.43 3.45
N GLY A 377 3.89 1.67 2.39
CA GLY A 377 4.17 2.05 1.02
C GLY A 377 2.90 2.42 0.25
N ILE A 378 3.08 3.10 -0.87
CA ILE A 378 2.01 3.29 -1.85
C ILE A 378 1.68 1.97 -2.55
N THR A 379 0.65 1.98 -3.43
CA THR A 379 0.36 0.83 -4.30
C THR A 379 1.53 0.54 -5.24
N GLY A 380 1.77 -0.76 -5.56
CA GLY A 380 2.81 -1.18 -6.50
C GLY A 380 3.84 -2.18 -5.95
N GLY A 381 3.49 -3.02 -4.97
CA GLY A 381 4.38 -4.06 -4.41
C GLY A 381 5.26 -3.60 -3.25
N PHE A 382 5.26 -2.30 -2.94
CA PHE A 382 6.14 -1.71 -1.91
C PHE A 382 5.89 -2.23 -0.50
N ASN A 383 4.62 -2.51 -0.13
CA ASN A 383 4.28 -3.03 1.18
C ASN A 383 4.80 -4.47 1.39
N PHE A 384 4.73 -5.30 0.37
CA PHE A 384 5.35 -6.62 0.42
C PHE A 384 6.87 -6.52 0.44
N GLN A 385 7.47 -5.63 -0.36
CA GLN A 385 8.91 -5.41 -0.27
C GLN A 385 9.34 -5.00 1.14
N ALA A 386 8.59 -4.13 1.81
CA ALA A 386 8.88 -3.77 3.20
C ALA A 386 8.76 -4.99 4.14
N ALA A 387 7.78 -5.87 3.90
CA ALA A 387 7.63 -7.10 4.67
C ALA A 387 8.83 -8.04 4.47
N TRP A 388 9.28 -8.26 3.23
CA TRP A 388 10.45 -9.09 2.93
C TRP A 388 11.74 -8.54 3.53
N THR A 389 12.00 -7.24 3.32
CA THR A 389 13.19 -6.55 3.81
C THR A 389 13.30 -6.58 5.33
N THR A 390 12.21 -6.27 6.03
CA THR A 390 12.21 -6.28 7.50
C THR A 390 12.30 -7.68 8.07
N ALA A 391 11.62 -8.65 7.47
CA ALA A 391 11.64 -10.04 7.86
C ALA A 391 13.04 -10.66 7.69
N PHE A 392 13.70 -10.43 6.55
CA PHE A 392 15.06 -10.91 6.31
C PHE A 392 16.07 -10.32 7.31
N ASN A 393 15.94 -9.02 7.58
CA ASN A 393 16.82 -8.34 8.54
C ASN A 393 16.71 -8.95 9.93
N VAL A 394 15.48 -9.21 10.41
CA VAL A 394 15.25 -9.89 11.71
C VAL A 394 15.80 -11.32 11.69
N ALA A 395 15.51 -12.11 10.66
CA ALA A 395 16.03 -13.47 10.53
C ALA A 395 17.55 -13.51 10.56
N SER A 396 18.22 -12.63 9.80
CA SER A 396 19.67 -12.50 9.79
C SER A 396 20.24 -12.09 11.15
N THR A 397 19.56 -11.21 11.88
CA THR A 397 19.97 -10.77 13.21
C THR A 397 19.90 -11.91 14.23
N ILE A 398 18.78 -12.62 14.26
CA ILE A 398 18.55 -13.75 15.18
C ILE A 398 19.55 -14.87 14.88
N ALA A 399 19.71 -15.24 13.60
CA ALA A 399 20.63 -16.30 13.21
C ALA A 399 22.09 -15.99 13.60
N LYS A 400 22.54 -14.75 13.41
CA LYS A 400 23.89 -14.33 13.84
C LYS A 400 24.08 -14.45 15.36
N ARG A 401 23.07 -14.09 16.17
CA ARG A 401 23.13 -14.23 17.63
C ARG A 401 23.13 -15.68 18.08
N ALA A 402 22.25 -16.49 17.50
CA ALA A 402 22.18 -17.90 17.80
C ALA A 402 23.52 -18.60 17.48
N ASN A 403 24.06 -18.37 16.28
CA ASN A 403 25.33 -18.98 15.85
C ASN A 403 26.56 -18.45 16.59
N ALA A 404 26.51 -17.28 17.24
CA ALA A 404 27.60 -16.75 18.06
C ALA A 404 27.61 -17.33 19.49
N ASN A 405 26.50 -17.94 19.92
CA ASN A 405 26.37 -18.57 21.24
C ASN A 405 26.71 -20.08 21.23
N PHE A 406 27.07 -20.61 20.05
CA PHE A 406 27.62 -21.94 19.83
C PHE A 406 29.11 -21.85 19.44
#